data_7a6342e37f370c3b1dacff2ae0885bf9
#
_entry.id   7a6342e37f370c3b1dacff2ae0885bf9
#
_cell.length_a   1.000
_cell.length_b   1.000
_cell.length_c   1.000
_cell.angle_alpha   90.00
_cell.angle_beta   90.00
_cell.angle_gamma   90.00
#
_symmetry.space_group_name_H-M   'P 1'
#
loop_
_entity.id
_entity.type
_entity.pdbx_description
1 polymer ?
#
loop_
_entity_poly.entity_id
_entity_poly.type
_entity_poly.pdbx_seq_one_letter_code
_entity_poly.pdbx_strand_id
1 'polypeptide(L)'
;MSLAIVHSRAQVGVGAPAVTVEAHLANGLPALTLVGLPEASVKESKDRVRSAIINSGLEFPARRITLNLAPADLPKDGGRFDLAIALGILAGSGQIPAITLDDVECLGELALSGAVRPVQGVLPAALAAREAGRALVVPKENAEEAALASNLVVIAADNLMQLVSHFNGRNPISPYNANGLLLVSKPYPDLSEVQGQLAAKRALLVAAAGAHNLLFSGPPGTGKTLLASRLPGLLPPLDEREALEVAAIQSVASHVPLKNWPQRPFRHPHHSASGAALVGGGSRPQPGEITLAHHGVLFLDELPEFDRKVLEVLREPLESGEIVIARARDKIRFPARFQLVAAMNPCPCGYLGDPSGKCQCSSDQIQRYRNKLSGPLLDRIDLHLTVAREATALSHTPQTGDDTCTAAARVAEARDLQNRRQGCANAFLDLPGLRAHCTLSTADEQWLETACERLTLSLRAAHRLLKVARTLADLEQIKDIGRAHIAEALQYRPTAQ
;
A
#
# COMPACT_ATOMS: atom_id res chain seq x y z
N MET A 1 -36.09 2.41 -32.42
CA MET A 1 -34.67 2.25 -32.07
C MET A 1 -34.43 3.09 -30.85
N SER A 2 -33.85 2.52 -29.81
CA SER A 2 -33.52 3.25 -28.58
C SER A 2 -32.08 2.98 -28.21
N LEU A 3 -31.38 4.02 -27.75
CA LEU A 3 -30.03 3.98 -27.22
C LEU A 3 -30.08 4.46 -25.77
N ALA A 4 -29.48 3.71 -24.85
CA ALA A 4 -29.27 4.13 -23.48
C ALA A 4 -27.78 4.01 -23.15
N ILE A 5 -27.27 4.94 -22.37
CA ILE A 5 -25.88 5.00 -21.94
C ILE A 5 -25.84 4.90 -20.41
N VAL A 6 -25.01 4.02 -19.89
CA VAL A 6 -24.78 3.86 -18.44
C VAL A 6 -23.28 3.98 -18.18
N HIS A 7 -22.93 4.76 -17.17
CA HIS A 7 -21.53 4.93 -16.76
C HIS A 7 -21.13 3.87 -15.76
N SER A 8 -19.90 3.38 -15.90
CA SER A 8 -19.27 2.39 -15.02
C SER A 8 -17.74 2.60 -14.99
N ARG A 9 -17.02 1.77 -14.25
CA ARG A 9 -15.57 1.84 -14.14
C ARG A 9 -14.92 0.48 -14.34
N ALA A 10 -13.84 0.45 -15.14
CA ALA A 10 -12.92 -0.70 -15.16
C ALA A 10 -11.97 -0.63 -13.96
N GLN A 11 -11.19 -1.68 -13.77
CA GLN A 11 -10.12 -1.71 -12.77
C GLN A 11 -8.79 -1.94 -13.48
N VAL A 12 -7.84 -1.02 -13.29
CA VAL A 12 -6.49 -1.11 -13.86
C VAL A 12 -5.49 -0.79 -12.75
N GLY A 13 -4.89 -1.81 -12.15
CA GLY A 13 -4.11 -1.64 -10.94
C GLY A 13 -4.94 -1.04 -9.81
N VAL A 14 -4.50 0.08 -9.24
CA VAL A 14 -5.26 0.86 -8.25
C VAL A 14 -6.09 1.99 -8.87
N GLY A 15 -6.14 2.09 -10.19
CA GLY A 15 -6.94 3.08 -10.90
C GLY A 15 -8.28 2.52 -11.36
N ALA A 16 -9.24 3.43 -11.61
CA ALA A 16 -10.59 3.11 -12.05
C ALA A 16 -11.00 3.95 -13.28
N PRO A 17 -10.46 3.66 -14.47
CA PRO A 17 -10.79 4.39 -15.68
C PRO A 17 -12.28 4.22 -16.05
N ALA A 18 -12.88 5.28 -16.61
CA ALA A 18 -14.28 5.29 -17.00
C ALA A 18 -14.57 4.31 -18.12
N VAL A 19 -15.71 3.65 -18.03
CA VAL A 19 -16.30 2.78 -19.06
C VAL A 19 -17.74 3.20 -19.28
N THR A 20 -18.14 3.36 -20.54
CA THR A 20 -19.53 3.55 -20.90
C THR A 20 -20.11 2.24 -21.42
N VAL A 21 -21.28 1.88 -20.92
CA VAL A 21 -22.11 0.76 -21.39
C VAL A 21 -23.23 1.33 -22.24
N GLU A 22 -23.14 1.16 -23.54
CA GLU A 22 -24.12 1.62 -24.51
C GLU A 22 -25.04 0.44 -24.87
N ALA A 23 -26.33 0.56 -24.56
CA ALA A 23 -27.36 -0.43 -24.88
C ALA A 23 -28.24 0.05 -26.05
N HIS A 24 -28.06 -0.56 -27.22
CA HIS A 24 -28.84 -0.27 -28.41
C HIS A 24 -29.86 -1.38 -28.67
N LEU A 25 -31.12 -1.01 -28.65
CA LEU A 25 -32.26 -1.90 -28.92
C LEU A 25 -32.86 -1.58 -30.29
N ALA A 26 -32.78 -2.55 -31.21
CA ALA A 26 -33.31 -2.45 -32.58
C ALA A 26 -34.41 -3.48 -32.84
N ASN A 27 -35.25 -3.22 -33.82
CA ASN A 27 -36.17 -4.22 -34.30
C ASN A 27 -35.47 -5.35 -35.02
N GLY A 28 -35.92 -6.58 -34.84
CA GLY A 28 -35.30 -7.77 -35.48
C GLY A 28 -35.47 -9.01 -34.61
N LEU A 29 -34.92 -10.12 -35.07
CA LEU A 29 -34.91 -11.37 -34.28
C LEU A 29 -34.19 -11.16 -32.94
N PRO A 30 -34.78 -11.66 -31.85
CA PRO A 30 -34.19 -11.54 -30.52
C PRO A 30 -32.75 -12.08 -30.49
N ALA A 31 -31.80 -11.20 -30.16
CA ALA A 31 -30.38 -11.56 -30.03
C ALA A 31 -29.71 -10.59 -29.03
N LEU A 32 -28.75 -11.09 -28.25
CA LEU A 32 -27.94 -10.29 -27.36
C LEU A 32 -26.46 -10.38 -27.77
N THR A 33 -25.93 -9.30 -28.30
CA THR A 33 -24.56 -9.19 -28.76
C THR A 33 -23.77 -8.25 -27.87
N LEU A 34 -22.55 -8.65 -27.48
CA LEU A 34 -21.61 -7.86 -26.66
C LEU A 34 -20.40 -7.50 -27.53
N VAL A 35 -20.06 -6.21 -27.61
CA VAL A 35 -18.90 -5.67 -28.33
C VAL A 35 -18.05 -4.82 -27.41
N GLY A 36 -16.84 -4.42 -27.81
CA GLY A 36 -15.91 -3.65 -26.98
C GLY A 36 -14.83 -4.51 -26.31
N LEU A 37 -14.47 -5.65 -26.93
CA LEU A 37 -13.43 -6.60 -26.48
C LEU A 37 -13.63 -7.10 -25.03
N PRO A 38 -14.83 -7.54 -24.63
CA PRO A 38 -15.05 -8.09 -23.30
C PRO A 38 -14.31 -9.42 -23.15
N GLU A 39 -13.75 -9.67 -21.96
CA GLU A 39 -13.20 -10.96 -21.58
C GLU A 39 -14.28 -12.05 -21.46
N ALA A 40 -13.86 -13.31 -21.31
CA ALA A 40 -14.80 -14.44 -21.22
C ALA A 40 -15.82 -14.29 -20.10
N SER A 41 -15.37 -13.83 -18.92
CA SER A 41 -16.21 -13.58 -17.76
C SER A 41 -17.32 -12.54 -17.98
N VAL A 42 -17.07 -11.51 -18.78
CA VAL A 42 -18.08 -10.52 -19.17
C VAL A 42 -19.00 -11.07 -20.25
N LYS A 43 -18.55 -12.01 -21.08
CA LYS A 43 -19.43 -12.70 -22.04
C LYS A 43 -20.48 -13.56 -21.33
N GLU A 44 -20.16 -14.14 -20.18
CA GLU A 44 -21.08 -14.89 -19.31
C GLU A 44 -22.12 -13.98 -18.66
N SER A 45 -21.88 -12.67 -18.54
CA SER A 45 -22.85 -11.69 -18.04
C SER A 45 -24.19 -11.71 -18.77
N LYS A 46 -24.20 -12.13 -20.05
CA LYS A 46 -25.45 -12.22 -20.86
C LYS A 46 -26.51 -13.06 -20.17
N ASP A 47 -26.12 -14.25 -19.70
CA ASP A 47 -27.03 -15.21 -19.11
C ASP A 47 -27.42 -14.78 -17.69
N ARG A 48 -26.45 -14.24 -16.91
CA ARG A 48 -26.72 -13.71 -15.57
C ARG A 48 -27.68 -12.53 -15.62
N VAL A 49 -27.40 -11.54 -16.46
CA VAL A 49 -28.23 -10.32 -16.61
C VAL A 49 -29.62 -10.67 -17.08
N ARG A 50 -29.76 -11.55 -18.11
CA ARG A 50 -31.05 -11.99 -18.60
C ARG A 50 -31.88 -12.65 -17.49
N SER A 51 -31.28 -13.60 -16.79
CA SER A 51 -31.95 -14.30 -15.69
C SER A 51 -32.30 -13.36 -14.55
N ALA A 52 -31.42 -12.46 -14.18
CA ALA A 52 -31.64 -11.47 -13.13
C ALA A 52 -32.85 -10.54 -13.46
N ILE A 53 -32.93 -10.05 -14.68
CA ILE A 53 -34.06 -9.21 -15.12
C ILE A 53 -35.39 -10.00 -15.02
N ILE A 54 -35.44 -11.22 -15.59
CA ILE A 54 -36.65 -12.05 -15.59
C ILE A 54 -37.06 -12.44 -14.16
N ASN A 55 -36.13 -12.89 -13.35
CA ASN A 55 -36.39 -13.33 -11.97
C ASN A 55 -36.71 -12.16 -11.02
N SER A 56 -36.36 -10.93 -11.41
CA SER A 56 -36.83 -9.71 -10.72
C SER A 56 -38.25 -9.28 -11.12
N GLY A 57 -38.97 -10.06 -11.95
CA GLY A 57 -40.32 -9.70 -12.42
C GLY A 57 -40.33 -8.58 -13.48
N LEU A 58 -39.20 -8.32 -14.13
CA LEU A 58 -39.03 -7.32 -15.17
C LEU A 58 -39.07 -7.98 -16.56
N GLU A 59 -39.44 -7.21 -17.58
CA GLU A 59 -39.46 -7.71 -18.93
C GLU A 59 -38.09 -7.69 -19.59
N PHE A 60 -37.62 -8.85 -20.10
CA PHE A 60 -36.48 -8.90 -20.97
C PHE A 60 -36.92 -8.67 -22.43
N PRO A 61 -36.42 -7.58 -23.10
CA PRO A 61 -36.95 -7.19 -24.39
C PRO A 61 -36.73 -8.26 -25.48
N ALA A 62 -37.82 -8.66 -26.17
CA ALA A 62 -37.76 -9.58 -27.33
C ALA A 62 -37.30 -8.83 -28.59
N ARG A 63 -36.14 -8.17 -28.54
CA ARG A 63 -35.53 -7.35 -29.61
C ARG A 63 -34.11 -7.74 -29.88
N ARG A 64 -33.50 -7.20 -30.93
CA ARG A 64 -32.06 -7.28 -31.14
C ARG A 64 -31.37 -6.25 -30.23
N ILE A 65 -30.58 -6.74 -29.26
CA ILE A 65 -29.85 -5.93 -28.29
C ILE A 65 -28.36 -5.99 -28.62
N THR A 66 -27.75 -4.83 -28.81
CA THR A 66 -26.29 -4.71 -28.94
C THR A 66 -25.78 -3.88 -27.78
N LEU A 67 -24.87 -4.46 -26.99
CA LEU A 67 -24.20 -3.81 -25.88
C LEU A 67 -22.77 -3.49 -26.28
N ASN A 68 -22.36 -2.25 -26.17
CA ASN A 68 -21.00 -1.82 -26.42
C ASN A 68 -20.35 -1.31 -25.10
N LEU A 69 -19.22 -1.87 -24.72
CA LEU A 69 -18.43 -1.41 -23.57
C LEU A 69 -17.25 -0.59 -24.08
N ALA A 70 -17.35 0.72 -24.01
CA ALA A 70 -16.32 1.64 -24.52
C ALA A 70 -15.50 2.25 -23.37
N PRO A 71 -14.20 2.53 -23.58
CA PRO A 71 -13.41 2.25 -24.78
C PRO A 71 -12.98 0.78 -24.88
N ALA A 72 -12.63 0.29 -26.08
CA ALA A 72 -12.33 -1.13 -26.33
C ALA A 72 -10.97 -1.58 -25.76
N ASP A 73 -10.02 -0.68 -25.60
CA ASP A 73 -8.64 -0.92 -25.15
C ASP A 73 -8.47 -1.19 -23.66
N LEU A 74 -9.48 -0.86 -22.83
CA LEU A 74 -9.45 -1.13 -21.40
C LEU A 74 -9.81 -2.59 -21.08
N PRO A 75 -9.14 -3.22 -20.09
CA PRO A 75 -9.53 -4.54 -19.62
C PRO A 75 -10.93 -4.50 -18.99
N LYS A 76 -11.83 -5.35 -19.46
CA LYS A 76 -13.19 -5.49 -18.93
C LYS A 76 -13.38 -6.91 -18.45
N ASP A 77 -13.37 -7.04 -17.13
CA ASP A 77 -13.25 -8.29 -16.47
C ASP A 77 -14.25 -8.42 -15.30
N GLY A 78 -14.67 -9.68 -15.00
CA GLY A 78 -15.56 -9.99 -13.91
C GLY A 78 -17.02 -9.57 -14.15
N GLY A 79 -17.81 -9.77 -13.11
CA GLY A 79 -19.26 -9.42 -13.12
C GLY A 79 -19.56 -7.95 -12.79
N ARG A 80 -18.54 -7.12 -12.57
CA ARG A 80 -18.73 -5.74 -12.11
C ARG A 80 -19.58 -4.84 -13.00
N PHE A 81 -19.71 -5.23 -14.29
CA PHE A 81 -20.52 -4.51 -15.28
C PHE A 81 -21.96 -5.02 -15.39
N ASP A 82 -22.29 -6.15 -14.72
CA ASP A 82 -23.62 -6.78 -14.85
C ASP A 82 -24.74 -5.80 -14.52
N LEU A 83 -24.58 -5.04 -13.45
CA LEU A 83 -25.57 -4.03 -13.04
C LEU A 83 -25.74 -2.94 -14.09
N ALA A 84 -24.64 -2.38 -14.60
CA ALA A 84 -24.68 -1.34 -15.64
C ALA A 84 -25.31 -1.86 -16.95
N ILE A 85 -25.02 -3.11 -17.32
CA ILE A 85 -25.62 -3.78 -18.49
C ILE A 85 -27.11 -3.94 -18.30
N ALA A 86 -27.56 -4.41 -17.12
CA ALA A 86 -29.00 -4.58 -16.82
C ALA A 86 -29.76 -3.26 -16.88
N LEU A 87 -29.23 -2.22 -16.22
CA LEU A 87 -29.81 -0.89 -16.21
C LEU A 87 -29.88 -0.28 -17.63
N GLY A 88 -28.83 -0.49 -18.45
CA GLY A 88 -28.81 -0.06 -19.84
C GLY A 88 -29.91 -0.74 -20.69
N ILE A 89 -30.14 -2.05 -20.51
CA ILE A 89 -31.22 -2.77 -21.19
C ILE A 89 -32.59 -2.25 -20.73
N LEU A 90 -32.80 -2.05 -19.42
CA LEU A 90 -34.06 -1.56 -18.85
C LEU A 90 -34.34 -0.12 -19.27
N ALA A 91 -33.36 0.76 -19.34
CA ALA A 91 -33.49 2.11 -19.85
C ALA A 91 -33.81 2.11 -21.36
N GLY A 92 -33.06 1.32 -22.13
CA GLY A 92 -33.33 1.17 -23.58
C GLY A 92 -34.67 0.59 -23.92
N SER A 93 -35.30 -0.21 -23.03
CA SER A 93 -36.66 -0.72 -23.19
C SER A 93 -37.76 0.20 -22.62
N GLY A 94 -37.39 1.30 -21.96
CA GLY A 94 -38.33 2.26 -21.36
C GLY A 94 -38.89 1.83 -20.00
N GLN A 95 -38.32 0.83 -19.34
CA GLN A 95 -38.73 0.40 -18.01
C GLN A 95 -38.16 1.30 -16.90
N ILE A 96 -37.10 2.05 -17.19
CA ILE A 96 -36.58 3.15 -16.38
C ILE A 96 -36.31 4.37 -17.28
N PRO A 97 -36.43 5.61 -16.80
CA PRO A 97 -36.09 6.81 -17.58
C PRO A 97 -34.55 6.89 -17.80
N ALA A 98 -34.12 6.95 -19.05
CA ALA A 98 -32.68 6.99 -19.37
C ALA A 98 -31.98 8.21 -18.74
N ILE A 99 -32.62 9.36 -18.66
CA ILE A 99 -32.09 10.61 -18.09
C ILE A 99 -31.65 10.47 -16.63
N THR A 100 -32.22 9.52 -15.88
CA THR A 100 -31.88 9.29 -14.47
C THR A 100 -30.51 8.61 -14.29
N LEU A 101 -29.92 8.13 -15.40
CA LEU A 101 -28.61 7.45 -15.40
C LEU A 101 -27.42 8.34 -15.83
N ASP A 102 -27.70 9.58 -16.30
CA ASP A 102 -26.67 10.47 -16.85
C ASP A 102 -25.63 10.91 -15.79
N ASP A 103 -26.09 11.17 -14.55
CA ASP A 103 -25.26 11.63 -13.44
C ASP A 103 -24.90 10.50 -12.45
N VAL A 104 -25.00 9.25 -12.89
CA VAL A 104 -24.80 8.08 -12.02
C VAL A 104 -23.83 7.09 -12.65
N GLU A 105 -22.91 6.58 -11.86
CA GLU A 105 -22.07 5.44 -12.22
C GLU A 105 -22.54 4.18 -11.47
N CYS A 106 -22.45 3.01 -12.10
CA CYS A 106 -22.99 1.77 -11.55
C CYS A 106 -21.92 0.68 -11.53
N LEU A 107 -21.76 0.03 -10.37
CA LEU A 107 -20.92 -1.14 -10.18
C LEU A 107 -21.69 -2.22 -9.42
N GLY A 108 -21.56 -3.47 -9.84
CA GLY A 108 -22.14 -4.60 -9.13
C GLY A 108 -22.26 -5.84 -10.01
N GLU A 109 -22.05 -7.00 -9.42
CA GLU A 109 -22.33 -8.28 -10.04
C GLU A 109 -23.79 -8.67 -9.76
N LEU A 110 -24.48 -9.26 -10.72
CA LEU A 110 -25.84 -9.74 -10.54
C LEU A 110 -25.88 -11.25 -10.28
N ALA A 111 -26.56 -11.65 -9.22
CA ALA A 111 -26.99 -13.02 -9.06
C ALA A 111 -28.17 -13.31 -10.01
N LEU A 112 -28.42 -14.57 -10.35
CA LEU A 112 -29.55 -14.98 -11.18
C LEU A 112 -30.90 -14.57 -10.59
N SER A 113 -30.98 -14.39 -9.28
CA SER A 113 -32.15 -13.90 -8.55
C SER A 113 -32.42 -12.41 -8.68
N GLY A 114 -31.49 -11.64 -9.26
CA GLY A 114 -31.51 -10.19 -9.27
C GLY A 114 -30.88 -9.50 -8.05
N ALA A 115 -30.33 -10.25 -7.10
CA ALA A 115 -29.55 -9.69 -6.00
C ALA A 115 -28.24 -9.08 -6.54
N VAL A 116 -27.85 -7.94 -5.98
CA VAL A 116 -26.59 -7.26 -6.32
C VAL A 116 -25.50 -7.73 -5.38
N ARG A 117 -24.42 -8.29 -5.95
CA ARG A 117 -23.28 -8.89 -5.21
C ARG A 117 -22.09 -7.96 -5.16
N PRO A 118 -21.28 -8.03 -4.09
CA PRO A 118 -20.11 -7.19 -3.92
C PRO A 118 -19.06 -7.43 -5.00
N VAL A 119 -18.31 -6.37 -5.31
CA VAL A 119 -17.21 -6.37 -6.27
C VAL A 119 -15.95 -5.78 -5.65
N GLN A 120 -14.78 -6.14 -6.18
CA GLN A 120 -13.50 -5.58 -5.73
C GLN A 120 -13.25 -4.19 -6.33
N GLY A 121 -12.36 -3.40 -5.68
CA GLY A 121 -11.89 -2.13 -6.22
C GLY A 121 -12.99 -1.07 -6.28
N VAL A 122 -13.87 -1.05 -5.30
CA VAL A 122 -14.96 -0.05 -5.23
C VAL A 122 -14.43 1.30 -4.78
N LEU A 123 -13.48 1.36 -3.84
CA LEU A 123 -12.95 2.64 -3.39
C LEU A 123 -12.22 3.43 -4.50
N PRO A 124 -11.33 2.84 -5.32
CA PRO A 124 -10.80 3.53 -6.50
C PRO A 124 -11.89 4.06 -7.44
N ALA A 125 -12.95 3.29 -7.65
CA ALA A 125 -14.07 3.73 -8.48
C ALA A 125 -14.87 4.87 -7.84
N ALA A 126 -15.07 4.83 -6.52
CA ALA A 126 -15.74 5.87 -5.76
C ALA A 126 -14.96 7.20 -5.80
N LEU A 127 -13.64 7.15 -5.63
CA LEU A 127 -12.78 8.34 -5.74
C LEU A 127 -12.88 8.94 -7.15
N ALA A 128 -12.83 8.11 -8.18
CA ALA A 128 -12.93 8.56 -9.57
C ALA A 128 -14.34 9.06 -9.96
N ALA A 129 -15.41 8.46 -9.42
CA ALA A 129 -16.79 8.94 -9.60
C ALA A 129 -16.99 10.31 -8.95
N ARG A 130 -16.43 10.52 -7.74
CA ARG A 130 -16.40 11.81 -7.06
C ARG A 130 -15.74 12.90 -7.90
N GLU A 131 -14.56 12.59 -8.48
CA GLU A 131 -13.83 13.51 -9.37
C GLU A 131 -14.64 13.83 -10.64
N ALA A 132 -15.42 12.87 -11.13
CA ALA A 132 -16.31 13.06 -12.27
C ALA A 132 -17.62 13.80 -11.91
N GLY A 133 -17.87 14.09 -10.63
CA GLY A 133 -19.09 14.75 -10.15
C GLY A 133 -20.35 13.87 -10.25
N ARG A 134 -20.21 12.53 -10.27
CA ARG A 134 -21.33 11.59 -10.41
C ARG A 134 -21.60 10.85 -9.12
N ALA A 135 -22.87 10.52 -8.87
CA ALA A 135 -23.25 9.58 -7.82
C ALA A 135 -22.79 8.15 -8.18
N LEU A 136 -22.59 7.30 -7.18
CA LEU A 136 -22.18 5.92 -7.39
C LEU A 136 -23.17 4.92 -6.79
N VAL A 137 -23.73 4.06 -7.65
CA VAL A 137 -24.52 2.90 -7.24
C VAL A 137 -23.60 1.72 -7.01
N VAL A 138 -23.68 1.13 -5.81
CA VAL A 138 -22.88 -0.02 -5.41
C VAL A 138 -23.73 -1.05 -4.69
N PRO A 139 -23.27 -2.32 -4.62
CA PRO A 139 -23.82 -3.31 -3.71
C PRO A 139 -23.78 -2.79 -2.27
N LYS A 140 -24.75 -3.15 -1.46
CA LYS A 140 -24.87 -2.72 -0.07
C LYS A 140 -23.62 -3.05 0.76
N GLU A 141 -23.02 -4.21 0.51
CA GLU A 141 -21.80 -4.64 1.20
C GLU A 141 -20.57 -3.78 0.86
N ASN A 142 -20.59 -3.07 -0.27
CA ASN A 142 -19.54 -2.13 -0.66
C ASN A 142 -19.82 -0.68 -0.26
N ALA A 143 -21.00 -0.37 0.29
CA ALA A 143 -21.40 1.00 0.57
C ALA A 143 -20.49 1.70 1.58
N GLU A 144 -20.07 0.96 2.63
CA GLU A 144 -19.16 1.45 3.66
C GLU A 144 -17.81 1.86 3.06
N GLU A 145 -17.26 1.03 2.18
CA GLU A 145 -16.03 1.28 1.47
C GLU A 145 -16.15 2.48 0.51
N ALA A 146 -17.23 2.55 -0.28
CA ALA A 146 -17.47 3.65 -1.20
C ALA A 146 -17.62 4.99 -0.47
N ALA A 147 -18.21 4.99 0.72
CA ALA A 147 -18.46 6.18 1.55
C ALA A 147 -17.18 6.78 2.17
N LEU A 148 -16.01 6.09 2.08
CA LEU A 148 -14.71 6.68 2.40
C LEU A 148 -14.33 7.81 1.43
N ALA A 149 -14.89 7.83 0.23
CA ALA A 149 -14.77 8.94 -0.69
C ALA A 149 -15.69 10.10 -0.23
N SER A 150 -15.19 10.94 0.68
CA SER A 150 -15.92 12.07 1.25
C SER A 150 -16.58 12.93 0.15
N ASN A 151 -17.81 13.41 0.40
CA ASN A 151 -18.64 14.19 -0.55
C ASN A 151 -19.11 13.42 -1.78
N LEU A 152 -19.02 12.10 -1.84
CA LEU A 152 -19.65 11.27 -2.87
C LEU A 152 -21.07 10.88 -2.45
N VAL A 153 -22.03 10.99 -3.36
CA VAL A 153 -23.37 10.42 -3.16
C VAL A 153 -23.31 8.94 -3.48
N VAL A 154 -23.42 8.09 -2.45
CA VAL A 154 -23.41 6.64 -2.58
C VAL A 154 -24.82 6.09 -2.47
N ILE A 155 -25.26 5.34 -3.47
CA ILE A 155 -26.55 4.66 -3.53
C ILE A 155 -26.32 3.16 -3.31
N ALA A 156 -26.69 2.66 -2.14
CA ALA A 156 -26.49 1.27 -1.75
C ALA A 156 -27.73 0.44 -2.15
N ALA A 157 -27.53 -0.63 -2.93
CA ALA A 157 -28.61 -1.46 -3.42
C ALA A 157 -28.43 -2.94 -3.06
N ASP A 158 -29.54 -3.58 -2.64
CA ASP A 158 -29.60 -5.01 -2.36
C ASP A 158 -29.97 -5.84 -3.62
N ASN A 159 -30.80 -5.25 -4.51
CA ASN A 159 -31.28 -5.97 -5.68
C ASN A 159 -31.71 -5.01 -6.83
N LEU A 160 -31.87 -5.59 -8.02
CA LEU A 160 -32.21 -4.86 -9.23
C LEU A 160 -33.60 -4.17 -9.16
N MET A 161 -34.60 -4.80 -8.55
CA MET A 161 -35.97 -4.23 -8.43
C MET A 161 -35.97 -2.97 -7.56
N GLN A 162 -35.15 -2.93 -6.49
CA GLN A 162 -34.98 -1.74 -5.65
C GLN A 162 -34.47 -0.55 -6.47
N LEU A 163 -33.47 -0.79 -7.35
CA LEU A 163 -32.92 0.24 -8.24
C LEU A 163 -33.96 0.71 -9.29
N VAL A 164 -34.72 -0.21 -9.88
CA VAL A 164 -35.79 0.14 -10.82
C VAL A 164 -36.82 1.02 -10.13
N SER A 165 -37.22 0.71 -8.90
CA SER A 165 -38.13 1.52 -8.09
C SER A 165 -37.56 2.89 -7.78
N HIS A 166 -36.27 2.98 -7.47
CA HIS A 166 -35.54 4.22 -7.21
C HIS A 166 -35.53 5.12 -8.44
N PHE A 167 -35.06 4.62 -9.60
CA PHE A 167 -34.96 5.41 -10.83
C PHE A 167 -36.31 5.80 -11.41
N ASN A 168 -37.36 5.05 -11.12
CA ASN A 168 -38.74 5.43 -11.45
C ASN A 168 -39.37 6.42 -10.44
N GLY A 169 -38.65 6.85 -9.40
CA GLY A 169 -39.16 7.76 -8.38
C GLY A 169 -40.21 7.18 -7.43
N ARG A 170 -40.47 5.86 -7.50
CA ARG A 170 -41.52 5.21 -6.68
C ARG A 170 -41.05 4.99 -5.23
N ASN A 171 -39.81 4.56 -5.05
CA ASN A 171 -39.20 4.33 -3.75
C ASN A 171 -37.74 4.75 -3.82
N PRO A 172 -37.44 6.04 -3.63
CA PRO A 172 -36.06 6.53 -3.70
C PRO A 172 -35.21 5.96 -2.57
N ILE A 173 -34.01 5.49 -2.91
CA ILE A 173 -32.98 5.03 -1.96
C ILE A 173 -32.32 6.27 -1.40
N SER A 174 -32.31 6.41 -0.08
CA SER A 174 -31.56 7.48 0.57
C SER A 174 -30.04 7.26 0.38
N PRO A 175 -29.26 8.33 0.14
CA PRO A 175 -27.81 8.23 0.10
C PRO A 175 -27.26 7.55 1.37
N TYR A 176 -26.29 6.67 1.18
CA TYR A 176 -25.63 5.99 2.27
C TYR A 176 -24.81 7.01 3.08
N ASN A 177 -25.13 7.13 4.35
CA ASN A 177 -24.42 8.00 5.29
C ASN A 177 -23.51 7.14 6.15
N ALA A 178 -22.20 7.40 6.05
CA ALA A 178 -21.18 6.77 6.90
C ALA A 178 -21.16 7.34 8.34
N ASN A 179 -22.32 7.78 8.85
CA ASN A 179 -22.43 8.34 10.18
C ASN A 179 -22.03 7.30 11.22
N GLY A 180 -20.81 7.42 11.75
CA GLY A 180 -20.31 6.61 12.86
C GLY A 180 -19.42 5.43 12.47
N LEU A 181 -18.76 5.44 11.34
CA LEU A 181 -17.57 4.62 11.14
C LEU A 181 -16.53 5.00 12.22
N LEU A 182 -16.78 4.60 13.45
CA LEU A 182 -15.76 4.46 14.48
C LEU A 182 -14.85 3.31 14.01
N LEU A 183 -13.96 3.65 13.10
CA LEU A 183 -12.91 2.76 12.69
C LEU A 183 -12.00 2.56 13.90
N VAL A 184 -12.25 1.47 14.60
CA VAL A 184 -11.47 1.08 15.77
C VAL A 184 -10.11 0.64 15.24
N SER A 185 -9.18 1.59 15.21
CA SER A 185 -7.78 1.28 14.96
C SER A 185 -7.29 0.36 16.06
N LYS A 186 -6.81 -0.82 15.72
CA LYS A 186 -6.20 -1.72 16.69
C LYS A 186 -4.89 -1.07 17.17
N PRO A 187 -4.69 -0.92 18.50
CA PRO A 187 -3.47 -0.29 19.02
C PRO A 187 -2.24 -1.10 18.55
N TYR A 188 -1.18 -0.38 18.19
CA TYR A 188 0.11 -1.02 17.95
C TYR A 188 0.70 -1.52 19.26
N PRO A 189 1.54 -2.58 19.22
CA PRO A 189 2.25 -3.06 20.40
C PRO A 189 3.17 -1.98 20.97
N ASP A 190 3.21 -1.83 22.30
CA ASP A 190 3.96 -0.77 22.96
C ASP A 190 5.48 -1.01 22.95
N LEU A 191 6.25 0.08 22.79
CA LEU A 191 7.72 0.06 22.83
C LEU A 191 8.27 -0.30 24.22
N SER A 192 7.53 0.00 25.28
CA SER A 192 7.89 -0.34 26.67
C SER A 192 7.94 -1.85 26.92
N GLU A 193 7.24 -2.67 26.13
CA GLU A 193 7.30 -4.13 26.20
C GLU A 193 8.68 -4.68 25.82
N VAL A 194 9.48 -3.90 25.07
CA VAL A 194 10.87 -4.26 24.74
C VAL A 194 11.75 -3.87 25.93
N GLN A 195 12.24 -4.85 26.63
CA GLN A 195 13.16 -4.60 27.76
C GLN A 195 14.61 -4.42 27.26
N GLY A 196 15.31 -3.44 27.85
CA GLY A 196 16.67 -3.09 27.44
C GLY A 196 16.75 -2.56 26.00
N GLN A 197 17.74 -3.00 25.27
CA GLN A 197 17.96 -2.72 23.84
C GLN A 197 17.93 -1.21 23.50
N LEU A 198 18.55 -0.37 24.36
CA LEU A 198 18.49 1.10 24.23
C LEU A 198 19.02 1.59 22.87
N ALA A 199 20.09 1.00 22.35
CA ALA A 199 20.63 1.33 21.04
C ALA A 199 19.64 0.99 19.91
N ALA A 200 18.91 -0.13 20.02
CA ALA A 200 17.94 -0.53 19.04
C ALA A 200 16.67 0.35 19.09
N LYS A 201 16.23 0.73 20.29
CA LYS A 201 15.14 1.71 20.47
C LYS A 201 15.53 3.08 19.88
N ARG A 202 16.77 3.54 20.12
CA ARG A 202 17.29 4.79 19.51
C ARG A 202 17.31 4.70 17.98
N ALA A 203 17.77 3.59 17.41
CA ALA A 203 17.76 3.36 15.97
C ALA A 203 16.33 3.35 15.38
N LEU A 204 15.34 2.75 16.08
CA LEU A 204 13.94 2.81 15.69
C LEU A 204 13.40 4.25 15.68
N LEU A 205 13.75 5.04 16.71
CA LEU A 205 13.36 6.45 16.79
C LEU A 205 13.93 7.26 15.62
N VAL A 206 15.22 7.07 15.31
CA VAL A 206 15.89 7.71 14.16
C VAL A 206 15.26 7.25 12.84
N ALA A 207 15.02 5.94 12.69
CA ALA A 207 14.36 5.38 11.52
C ALA A 207 12.96 5.98 11.32
N ALA A 208 12.15 6.06 12.37
CA ALA A 208 10.82 6.65 12.33
C ALA A 208 10.86 8.15 12.00
N ALA A 209 11.74 8.92 12.66
CA ALA A 209 11.84 10.35 12.48
C ALA A 209 12.31 10.77 11.09
N GLY A 210 13.26 10.04 10.48
CA GLY A 210 13.82 10.36 9.18
C GLY A 210 13.22 9.57 8.01
N ALA A 211 12.35 8.61 8.22
CA ALA A 211 11.92 7.58 7.25
C ALA A 211 13.09 6.74 6.72
N HIS A 212 14.09 6.47 7.55
CA HIS A 212 15.27 5.71 7.17
C HIS A 212 15.00 4.20 7.17
N ASN A 213 15.52 3.50 6.18
CA ASN A 213 15.51 2.04 6.14
C ASN A 213 16.51 1.49 7.18
N LEU A 214 16.15 0.37 7.83
CA LEU A 214 16.88 -0.17 8.97
C LEU A 214 17.16 -1.68 8.80
N LEU A 215 18.41 -2.09 9.08
CA LEU A 215 18.84 -3.48 9.16
C LEU A 215 19.29 -3.82 10.58
N PHE A 216 18.62 -4.80 11.18
CA PHE A 216 19.06 -5.42 12.43
C PHE A 216 19.90 -6.66 12.12
N SER A 217 21.11 -6.72 12.67
CA SER A 217 21.97 -7.91 12.65
C SER A 217 22.20 -8.40 14.07
N GLY A 218 22.09 -9.70 14.33
CA GLY A 218 22.34 -10.22 15.68
C GLY A 218 21.93 -11.68 15.85
N PRO A 219 22.34 -12.33 16.96
CA PRO A 219 22.02 -13.71 17.26
C PRO A 219 20.51 -13.98 17.28
N PRO A 220 20.09 -15.24 17.12
CA PRO A 220 18.68 -15.61 17.28
C PRO A 220 18.20 -15.33 18.73
N GLY A 221 16.94 -14.93 18.88
CA GLY A 221 16.35 -14.64 20.17
C GLY A 221 16.71 -13.28 20.78
N THR A 222 17.32 -12.35 20.04
CA THR A 222 17.64 -10.99 20.51
C THR A 222 16.50 -9.99 20.36
N GLY A 223 15.30 -10.43 19.91
CA GLY A 223 14.11 -9.58 19.81
C GLY A 223 14.03 -8.71 18.54
N LYS A 224 14.77 -9.04 17.46
CA LYS A 224 14.76 -8.26 16.21
C LYS A 224 13.35 -8.09 15.63
N THR A 225 12.58 -9.17 15.55
CA THR A 225 11.18 -9.16 15.07
C THR A 225 10.28 -8.36 16.00
N LEU A 226 10.50 -8.48 17.33
CA LEU A 226 9.79 -7.72 18.34
C LEU A 226 10.03 -6.22 18.15
N LEU A 227 11.28 -5.79 17.99
CA LEU A 227 11.67 -4.40 17.74
C LEU A 227 11.04 -3.88 16.43
N ALA A 228 11.15 -4.62 15.34
CA ALA A 228 10.59 -4.22 14.05
C ALA A 228 9.07 -3.97 14.11
N SER A 229 8.33 -4.79 14.85
CA SER A 229 6.88 -4.65 14.99
C SER A 229 6.43 -3.42 15.79
N ARG A 230 7.34 -2.71 16.47
CA ARG A 230 7.05 -1.46 17.21
C ARG A 230 7.13 -0.22 16.31
N LEU A 231 7.85 -0.31 15.18
CA LEU A 231 8.04 0.85 14.30
C LEU A 231 6.74 1.50 13.81
N PRO A 232 5.69 0.78 13.40
CA PRO A 232 4.44 1.42 12.95
C PRO A 232 3.80 2.33 14.00
N GLY A 233 3.92 1.99 15.29
CA GLY A 233 3.42 2.79 16.39
C GLY A 233 4.19 4.09 16.64
N LEU A 234 5.42 4.20 16.14
CA LEU A 234 6.25 5.39 16.21
C LEU A 234 6.04 6.35 15.04
N LEU A 235 5.48 5.86 13.94
CA LEU A 235 5.27 6.69 12.74
C LEU A 235 4.11 7.67 12.94
N PRO A 236 4.19 8.88 12.37
CA PRO A 236 3.06 9.80 12.36
C PRO A 236 1.80 9.13 11.78
N PRO A 237 0.59 9.51 12.22
CA PRO A 237 -0.64 8.99 11.63
C PRO A 237 -0.66 9.25 10.12
N LEU A 238 -1.40 8.43 9.37
CA LEU A 238 -1.65 8.68 7.95
C LEU A 238 -2.46 9.98 7.80
N ASP A 239 -2.11 10.82 6.86
CA ASP A 239 -3.01 11.87 6.42
C ASP A 239 -4.19 11.26 5.61
N GLU A 240 -5.21 12.07 5.32
CA GLU A 240 -6.41 11.60 4.62
C GLU A 240 -6.07 11.00 3.25
N ARG A 241 -5.14 11.61 2.52
CA ARG A 241 -4.72 11.15 1.19
C ARG A 241 -3.95 9.84 1.30
N GLU A 242 -2.96 9.75 2.18
CA GLU A 242 -2.20 8.51 2.43
C GLU A 242 -3.12 7.36 2.86
N ALA A 243 -4.09 7.66 3.74
CA ALA A 243 -5.06 6.69 4.22
C ALA A 243 -5.93 6.15 3.07
N LEU A 244 -6.41 7.02 2.19
CA LEU A 244 -7.20 6.63 1.02
C LEU A 244 -6.38 5.82 0.00
N GLU A 245 -5.08 6.16 -0.22
CA GLU A 245 -4.18 5.39 -1.07
C GLU A 245 -3.99 3.96 -0.53
N VAL A 246 -3.78 3.80 0.77
CA VAL A 246 -3.69 2.48 1.43
C VAL A 246 -5.00 1.71 1.31
N ALA A 247 -6.13 2.35 1.58
CA ALA A 247 -7.44 1.73 1.48
C ALA A 247 -7.77 1.29 0.03
N ALA A 248 -7.41 2.11 -0.97
CA ALA A 248 -7.59 1.78 -2.39
C ALA A 248 -6.81 0.53 -2.80
N ILE A 249 -5.56 0.38 -2.31
CA ILE A 249 -4.77 -0.83 -2.55
C ILE A 249 -5.43 -2.05 -1.90
N GLN A 250 -5.92 -1.92 -0.67
CA GLN A 250 -6.60 -3.02 0.03
C GLN A 250 -7.91 -3.41 -0.65
N SER A 251 -8.68 -2.44 -1.13
CA SER A 251 -9.90 -2.63 -1.92
C SER A 251 -9.69 -3.48 -3.17
N VAL A 252 -8.54 -3.30 -3.84
CA VAL A 252 -8.16 -4.07 -5.03
C VAL A 252 -7.64 -5.47 -4.68
N ALA A 253 -6.95 -5.60 -3.55
CA ALA A 253 -6.28 -6.84 -3.16
C ALA A 253 -7.21 -7.88 -2.52
N SER A 254 -8.34 -7.47 -1.95
CA SER A 254 -9.17 -8.33 -1.08
C SER A 254 -10.66 -8.08 -1.27
N HIS A 255 -11.47 -9.14 -1.14
CA HIS A 255 -12.94 -9.05 -1.00
C HIS A 255 -13.37 -8.78 0.45
N VAL A 256 -12.42 -8.68 1.38
CA VAL A 256 -12.74 -8.46 2.79
C VAL A 256 -12.90 -6.98 3.06
N PRO A 257 -13.95 -6.54 3.79
CA PRO A 257 -14.11 -5.14 4.18
C PRO A 257 -12.87 -4.57 4.87
N LEU A 258 -12.61 -3.28 4.68
CA LEU A 258 -11.50 -2.57 5.30
C LEU A 258 -11.65 -2.57 6.82
N LYS A 259 -10.84 -3.39 7.52
CA LYS A 259 -10.99 -3.59 8.97
C LYS A 259 -10.18 -2.62 9.85
N ASN A 260 -9.08 -2.10 9.35
CA ASN A 260 -8.10 -1.35 10.14
C ASN A 260 -7.75 -0.01 9.46
N TRP A 261 -8.73 0.75 9.07
CA TRP A 261 -8.51 2.06 8.46
C TRP A 261 -8.79 3.17 9.49
N PRO A 262 -7.98 4.24 9.60
CA PRO A 262 -6.74 4.53 8.86
C PRO A 262 -5.50 4.06 9.64
N GLN A 263 -5.00 2.87 9.35
CA GLN A 263 -3.82 2.31 10.01
C GLN A 263 -2.66 2.09 9.03
N ARG A 264 -1.42 2.44 9.44
CA ARG A 264 -0.23 2.14 8.62
C ARG A 264 -0.03 0.63 8.51
N PRO A 265 0.12 0.08 7.29
CA PRO A 265 0.35 -1.34 7.10
C PRO A 265 1.68 -1.79 7.72
N PHE A 266 1.66 -2.98 8.34
CA PHE A 266 2.88 -3.72 8.68
C PHE A 266 2.82 -5.06 7.95
N ARG A 267 3.69 -5.22 6.95
CA ARG A 267 3.75 -6.44 6.14
C ARG A 267 4.99 -7.23 6.50
N HIS A 268 4.80 -8.49 6.84
CA HIS A 268 5.86 -9.42 7.24
C HIS A 268 5.73 -10.71 6.43
N PRO A 269 6.14 -10.70 5.14
CA PRO A 269 6.13 -11.91 4.34
C PRO A 269 7.17 -12.91 4.84
N HIS A 270 6.83 -14.19 4.78
CA HIS A 270 7.77 -15.27 5.08
C HIS A 270 8.88 -15.31 4.03
N HIS A 271 10.11 -15.71 4.41
CA HIS A 271 11.26 -15.74 3.49
C HIS A 271 11.07 -16.70 2.29
N SER A 272 10.17 -17.70 2.39
CA SER A 272 9.78 -18.58 1.28
C SER A 272 8.79 -17.96 0.29
N ALA A 273 8.39 -16.69 0.48
CA ALA A 273 7.46 -16.02 -0.43
C ALA A 273 8.06 -15.95 -1.84
N SER A 274 7.24 -16.29 -2.84
CA SER A 274 7.66 -16.19 -4.24
C SER A 274 7.81 -14.75 -4.69
N GLY A 275 8.58 -14.51 -5.76
CA GLY A 275 8.69 -13.19 -6.37
C GLY A 275 7.33 -12.60 -6.74
N ALA A 276 6.41 -13.43 -7.22
CA ALA A 276 5.05 -12.99 -7.53
C ALA A 276 4.24 -12.59 -6.28
N ALA A 277 4.48 -13.23 -5.14
CA ALA A 277 3.84 -12.84 -3.88
C ALA A 277 4.37 -11.48 -3.37
N LEU A 278 5.69 -11.24 -3.52
CA LEU A 278 6.29 -9.96 -3.09
C LEU A 278 5.94 -8.81 -4.04
N VAL A 279 6.14 -9.00 -5.33
CA VAL A 279 6.00 -7.96 -6.37
C VAL A 279 4.55 -7.76 -6.76
N GLY A 280 3.79 -8.82 -6.73
CA GLY A 280 2.50 -8.91 -7.39
C GLY A 280 2.61 -9.57 -8.77
N GLY A 281 1.49 -9.86 -9.37
CA GLY A 281 1.42 -10.52 -10.67
C GLY A 281 0.17 -11.35 -10.85
N GLY A 282 0.28 -12.42 -11.66
CA GLY A 282 -0.87 -13.24 -12.04
C GLY A 282 -1.36 -12.91 -13.45
N SER A 283 -2.33 -13.66 -13.98
CA SER A 283 -2.98 -13.34 -15.27
C SER A 283 -3.66 -11.97 -15.19
N ARG A 284 -4.17 -11.61 -14.04
CA ARG A 284 -4.62 -10.28 -13.61
C ARG A 284 -3.61 -9.75 -12.62
N PRO A 285 -2.87 -8.67 -12.95
CA PRO A 285 -1.89 -8.12 -12.03
C PRO A 285 -2.54 -7.68 -10.72
N GLN A 286 -2.26 -8.43 -9.65
CA GLN A 286 -2.68 -8.11 -8.29
C GLN A 286 -1.51 -7.48 -7.53
N PRO A 287 -1.77 -6.57 -6.58
CA PRO A 287 -0.74 -6.00 -5.73
C PRO A 287 -0.07 -7.07 -4.86
N GLY A 288 1.27 -7.05 -4.81
CA GLY A 288 2.06 -7.91 -3.91
C GLY A 288 2.32 -7.26 -2.55
N GLU A 289 3.08 -7.97 -1.69
CA GLU A 289 3.41 -7.53 -0.33
C GLU A 289 4.11 -6.16 -0.29
N ILE A 290 4.90 -5.82 -1.31
CA ILE A 290 5.58 -4.53 -1.46
C ILE A 290 4.54 -3.41 -1.61
N THR A 291 3.55 -3.60 -2.48
CA THR A 291 2.46 -2.63 -2.66
C THR A 291 1.54 -2.57 -1.43
N LEU A 292 1.25 -3.72 -0.82
CA LEU A 292 0.45 -3.79 0.41
C LEU A 292 1.12 -3.11 1.62
N ALA A 293 2.43 -2.90 1.57
CA ALA A 293 3.19 -2.15 2.57
C ALA A 293 3.19 -0.62 2.33
N HIS A 294 2.52 -0.14 1.29
CA HIS A 294 2.49 1.29 0.92
C HIS A 294 2.11 2.18 2.10
N HIS A 295 2.84 3.29 2.30
CA HIS A 295 2.76 4.19 3.47
C HIS A 295 2.92 3.52 4.84
N GLY A 296 3.45 2.30 4.86
CA GLY A 296 3.69 1.50 6.06
C GLY A 296 5.10 0.94 6.13
N VAL A 297 5.20 -0.22 6.74
CA VAL A 297 6.47 -0.91 6.98
C VAL A 297 6.47 -2.28 6.28
N LEU A 298 7.49 -2.53 5.48
CA LEU A 298 7.83 -3.87 4.98
C LEU A 298 8.92 -4.44 5.86
N PHE A 299 8.62 -5.50 6.60
CA PHE A 299 9.57 -6.19 7.44
C PHE A 299 10.01 -7.51 6.80
N LEU A 300 11.31 -7.66 6.56
CA LEU A 300 11.91 -8.88 6.00
C LEU A 300 12.80 -9.52 7.07
N ASP A 301 12.29 -10.56 7.72
CA ASP A 301 13.07 -11.35 8.65
C ASP A 301 13.92 -12.39 7.91
N GLU A 302 15.06 -12.76 8.48
CA GLU A 302 15.99 -13.70 7.86
C GLU A 302 16.39 -13.28 6.42
N LEU A 303 16.71 -12.01 6.22
CA LEU A 303 16.93 -11.39 4.91
C LEU A 303 17.79 -12.24 3.93
N PRO A 304 18.91 -12.89 4.35
CA PRO A 304 19.72 -13.72 3.44
C PRO A 304 19.07 -15.05 3.03
N GLU A 305 17.92 -15.42 3.60
CA GLU A 305 17.20 -16.65 3.23
C GLU A 305 16.18 -16.42 2.09
N PHE A 306 15.87 -15.17 1.76
CA PHE A 306 15.11 -14.85 0.55
C PHE A 306 15.90 -15.16 -0.71
N ASP A 307 15.20 -15.55 -1.77
CA ASP A 307 15.82 -15.70 -3.09
C ASP A 307 16.44 -14.37 -3.52
N ARG A 308 17.69 -14.43 -4.02
CA ARG A 308 18.43 -13.25 -4.46
C ARG A 308 17.70 -12.44 -5.52
N LYS A 309 17.02 -13.10 -6.45
CA LYS A 309 16.24 -12.43 -7.51
C LYS A 309 15.08 -11.63 -6.92
N VAL A 310 14.47 -12.15 -5.86
CA VAL A 310 13.37 -11.49 -5.15
C VAL A 310 13.86 -10.24 -4.42
N LEU A 311 15.03 -10.31 -3.77
CA LEU A 311 15.64 -9.16 -3.11
C LEU A 311 16.06 -8.04 -4.09
N GLU A 312 16.55 -8.41 -5.28
CA GLU A 312 16.95 -7.43 -6.29
C GLU A 312 15.78 -6.58 -6.81
N VAL A 313 14.56 -7.13 -6.79
CA VAL A 313 13.36 -6.38 -7.20
C VAL A 313 13.02 -5.24 -6.23
N LEU A 314 13.41 -5.32 -4.96
CA LEU A 314 13.21 -4.24 -3.97
C LEU A 314 13.98 -2.95 -4.33
N ARG A 315 14.99 -3.03 -5.18
CA ARG A 315 15.85 -1.88 -5.50
C ARG A 315 15.10 -0.77 -6.20
N GLU A 316 14.18 -1.11 -7.10
CA GLU A 316 13.38 -0.13 -7.84
C GLU A 316 12.41 0.61 -6.90
N PRO A 317 11.53 -0.06 -6.14
CA PRO A 317 10.57 0.63 -5.28
C PRO A 317 11.22 1.41 -4.12
N LEU A 318 12.40 0.99 -3.64
CA LEU A 318 13.15 1.75 -2.62
C LEU A 318 13.72 3.08 -3.15
N GLU A 319 13.80 3.26 -4.47
CA GLU A 319 14.24 4.51 -5.10
C GLU A 319 13.08 5.31 -5.70
N SER A 320 12.21 4.65 -6.46
CA SER A 320 11.12 5.29 -7.19
C SER A 320 9.84 5.47 -6.36
N GLY A 321 9.63 4.64 -5.32
CA GLY A 321 8.36 4.55 -4.60
C GLY A 321 7.24 3.89 -5.40
N GLU A 322 7.57 3.21 -6.50
CA GLU A 322 6.64 2.53 -7.38
C GLU A 322 7.19 1.17 -7.79
N ILE A 323 6.31 0.26 -8.16
CA ILE A 323 6.65 -1.01 -8.78
C ILE A 323 5.93 -1.15 -10.11
N VAL A 324 6.65 -1.57 -11.16
CA VAL A 324 6.09 -1.73 -12.49
C VAL A 324 5.97 -3.21 -12.82
N ILE A 325 4.75 -3.68 -12.99
CA ILE A 325 4.48 -5.04 -13.47
C ILE A 325 4.29 -4.97 -14.99
N ALA A 326 5.32 -5.39 -15.74
CA ALA A 326 5.26 -5.44 -17.19
C ALA A 326 4.76 -6.81 -17.67
N ARG A 327 3.76 -6.81 -18.53
CA ARG A 327 3.22 -7.98 -19.24
C ARG A 327 3.20 -7.72 -20.75
N ALA A 328 2.96 -8.75 -21.54
CA ALA A 328 2.99 -8.65 -23.00
C ALA A 328 2.03 -7.59 -23.57
N ARG A 329 0.94 -7.27 -22.87
CA ARG A 329 -0.07 -6.30 -23.32
C ARG A 329 -0.12 -5.03 -22.49
N ASP A 330 0.27 -5.08 -21.18
CA ASP A 330 0.03 -3.99 -20.25
C ASP A 330 1.23 -3.74 -19.33
N LYS A 331 1.50 -2.47 -19.04
CA LYS A 331 2.38 -2.02 -17.96
C LYS A 331 1.54 -1.40 -16.89
N ILE A 332 1.40 -2.09 -15.76
CA ILE A 332 0.64 -1.58 -14.62
C ILE A 332 1.63 -1.11 -13.55
N ARG A 333 1.41 0.12 -13.08
CA ARG A 333 2.16 0.72 -11.97
C ARG A 333 1.37 0.59 -10.69
N PHE A 334 2.04 0.16 -9.63
CA PHE A 334 1.51 0.15 -8.29
C PHE A 334 2.37 1.03 -7.39
N PRO A 335 1.76 1.84 -6.52
CA PRO A 335 2.49 2.62 -5.54
C PRO A 335 3.15 1.69 -4.53
N ALA A 336 4.38 2.02 -4.12
CA ALA A 336 5.21 1.19 -3.26
C ALA A 336 6.14 2.04 -2.36
N ARG A 337 5.62 3.11 -1.77
CA ARG A 337 6.33 3.94 -0.78
C ARG A 337 6.22 3.30 0.58
N PHE A 338 7.20 2.53 0.98
CA PHE A 338 7.25 1.85 2.27
C PHE A 338 8.58 2.13 2.96
N GLN A 339 8.62 1.95 4.27
CA GLN A 339 9.87 1.91 5.02
C GLN A 339 10.30 0.47 5.18
N LEU A 340 11.53 0.16 4.74
CA LEU A 340 12.10 -1.18 4.87
C LEU A 340 12.72 -1.35 6.24
N VAL A 341 12.28 -2.38 6.95
CA VAL A 341 13.02 -2.94 8.10
C VAL A 341 13.43 -4.36 7.73
N ALA A 342 14.68 -4.68 7.93
CA ALA A 342 15.19 -6.02 7.68
C ALA A 342 15.89 -6.57 8.93
N ALA A 343 15.86 -7.88 9.07
CA ALA A 343 16.62 -8.56 10.12
C ALA A 343 17.44 -9.71 9.52
N MET A 344 18.62 -9.93 10.06
CA MET A 344 19.48 -11.04 9.68
C MET A 344 20.27 -11.57 10.85
N ASN A 345 20.75 -12.79 10.73
CA ASN A 345 21.75 -13.34 11.62
C ASN A 345 23.17 -12.95 11.12
N PRO A 346 24.19 -12.88 11.98
CA PRO A 346 25.52 -12.47 11.58
C PRO A 346 26.26 -13.53 10.75
N CYS A 347 25.80 -14.79 10.80
CA CYS A 347 26.33 -15.95 10.07
C CYS A 347 25.25 -17.05 9.97
N PRO A 348 25.47 -18.15 9.20
CA PRO A 348 24.48 -19.23 9.07
C PRO A 348 24.05 -19.87 10.39
N CYS A 349 24.95 -20.07 11.36
CA CYS A 349 24.57 -20.58 12.68
C CYS A 349 24.01 -19.52 13.63
N GLY A 350 24.15 -18.24 13.31
CA GLY A 350 23.61 -17.11 14.07
C GLY A 350 24.48 -16.62 15.24
N TYR A 351 25.59 -17.26 15.55
CA TYR A 351 26.35 -16.99 16.79
C TYR A 351 27.71 -16.30 16.57
N LEU A 352 28.00 -15.76 15.39
CA LEU A 352 29.21 -15.01 15.15
C LEU A 352 29.23 -13.74 16.02
N GLY A 353 30.31 -13.59 16.83
CA GLY A 353 30.45 -12.48 17.78
C GLY A 353 29.61 -12.60 19.06
N ASP A 354 28.90 -13.71 19.26
CA ASP A 354 28.21 -13.99 20.52
C ASP A 354 29.23 -14.41 21.60
N PRO A 355 29.17 -13.83 22.83
CA PRO A 355 30.06 -14.18 23.93
C PRO A 355 30.09 -15.67 24.32
N SER A 356 29.03 -16.43 23.95
CA SER A 356 28.95 -17.85 24.24
C SER A 356 29.95 -18.73 23.47
N GLY A 357 30.65 -18.17 22.46
CA GLY A 357 31.60 -18.93 21.64
C GLY A 357 31.02 -20.06 20.80
N LYS A 358 29.70 -20.13 20.64
CA LYS A 358 28.98 -21.21 19.93
C LYS A 358 29.13 -21.18 18.40
N CYS A 359 29.73 -20.15 17.84
CA CYS A 359 29.89 -20.07 16.39
C CYS A 359 30.91 -21.10 15.89
N GLN A 360 30.46 -21.95 14.96
CA GLN A 360 31.29 -22.99 14.30
C GLN A 360 31.44 -22.74 12.80
N CYS A 361 31.03 -21.59 12.33
CA CYS A 361 31.08 -21.27 10.90
C CYS A 361 32.52 -20.91 10.49
N SER A 362 32.98 -21.50 9.38
CA SER A 362 34.22 -21.08 8.74
C SER A 362 34.06 -19.68 8.10
N SER A 363 35.19 -18.98 7.88
CA SER A 363 35.20 -17.70 7.17
C SER A 363 34.52 -17.76 5.81
N ASP A 364 34.73 -18.86 5.05
CA ASP A 364 34.06 -19.06 3.75
C ASP A 364 32.56 -19.22 3.85
N GLN A 365 32.06 -19.90 4.89
CA GLN A 365 30.62 -20.01 5.12
C GLN A 365 30.00 -18.66 5.47
N ILE A 366 30.66 -17.86 6.30
CA ILE A 366 30.22 -16.50 6.66
C ILE A 366 30.18 -15.62 5.41
N GLN A 367 31.26 -15.65 4.61
CA GLN A 367 31.35 -14.87 3.39
C GLN A 367 30.25 -15.24 2.37
N ARG A 368 30.02 -16.54 2.13
CA ARG A 368 28.95 -17.02 1.24
C ARG A 368 27.57 -16.58 1.73
N TYR A 369 27.33 -16.61 3.03
CA TYR A 369 26.08 -16.16 3.62
C TYR A 369 25.85 -14.66 3.41
N ARG A 370 26.88 -13.84 3.68
CA ARG A 370 26.81 -12.39 3.48
C ARG A 370 26.68 -12.03 1.99
N ASN A 371 27.35 -12.74 1.10
CA ASN A 371 27.30 -12.52 -0.35
C ASN A 371 25.96 -12.85 -0.99
N LYS A 372 25.01 -13.47 -0.27
CA LYS A 372 23.61 -13.56 -0.73
C LYS A 372 22.98 -12.18 -0.89
N LEU A 373 23.42 -11.21 -0.08
CA LEU A 373 22.95 -9.82 -0.16
C LEU A 373 23.88 -9.02 -1.08
N SER A 374 23.28 -8.32 -2.05
CA SER A 374 24.05 -7.47 -2.94
C SER A 374 24.43 -6.15 -2.26
N GLY A 375 25.63 -5.66 -2.57
CA GLY A 375 26.07 -4.34 -2.13
C GLY A 375 25.06 -3.23 -2.46
N PRO A 376 24.56 -3.18 -3.71
CA PRO A 376 23.52 -2.19 -4.09
C PRO A 376 22.23 -2.23 -3.28
N LEU A 377 21.82 -3.38 -2.76
CA LEU A 377 20.65 -3.46 -1.85
C LEU A 377 21.01 -2.92 -0.46
N LEU A 378 22.16 -3.36 0.09
CA LEU A 378 22.65 -2.89 1.39
C LEU A 378 22.90 -1.38 1.41
N ASP A 379 23.36 -0.83 0.29
CA ASP A 379 23.53 0.62 0.13
C ASP A 379 22.21 1.41 0.23
N ARG A 380 21.04 0.76 0.05
CA ARG A 380 19.71 1.38 0.19
C ARG A 380 19.15 1.33 1.61
N ILE A 381 19.88 0.69 2.52
CA ILE A 381 19.54 0.65 3.94
C ILE A 381 20.42 1.68 4.66
N ASP A 382 19.78 2.65 5.30
CA ASP A 382 20.49 3.80 5.89
C ASP A 382 21.12 3.47 7.23
N LEU A 383 20.43 2.65 8.04
CA LEU A 383 20.82 2.29 9.39
C LEU A 383 21.12 0.79 9.48
N HIS A 384 22.32 0.45 9.88
CA HIS A 384 22.73 -0.92 10.18
C HIS A 384 23.08 -1.00 11.67
N LEU A 385 22.35 -1.85 12.40
CA LEU A 385 22.56 -1.99 13.83
C LEU A 385 22.80 -3.44 14.23
N THR A 386 23.81 -3.67 15.06
CA THR A 386 24.03 -4.96 15.70
C THR A 386 23.27 -5.03 17.02
N VAL A 387 22.30 -5.96 17.10
CA VAL A 387 21.48 -6.21 18.29
C VAL A 387 22.15 -7.32 19.10
N ALA A 388 22.78 -6.96 20.19
CA ALA A 388 23.45 -7.90 21.09
C ALA A 388 22.43 -8.61 22.01
N ARG A 389 22.85 -9.77 22.55
CA ARG A 389 22.07 -10.42 23.60
C ARG A 389 22.32 -9.69 24.93
N GLU A 390 21.27 -9.20 25.57
CA GLU A 390 21.36 -8.59 26.90
C GLU A 390 21.04 -9.63 27.97
N ALA A 391 21.92 -9.74 28.97
CA ALA A 391 21.77 -10.69 30.08
C ALA A 391 20.64 -10.32 31.07
N THR A 392 20.19 -9.07 31.04
CA THR A 392 19.23 -8.49 32.00
C THR A 392 17.76 -8.61 31.58
N ALA A 393 17.46 -9.31 30.47
CA ALA A 393 16.09 -9.45 29.96
C ALA A 393 15.12 -10.17 30.92
N LEU A 394 15.58 -10.75 32.01
CA LEU A 394 14.77 -11.40 33.05
C LEU A 394 14.61 -10.58 34.33
N SER A 395 15.22 -9.40 34.42
CA SER A 395 15.03 -8.53 35.59
C SER A 395 13.70 -7.78 35.48
N HIS A 396 12.82 -7.96 36.47
CA HIS A 396 11.53 -7.28 36.57
C HIS A 396 11.64 -5.78 36.96
N THR A 397 12.82 -5.22 37.02
CA THR A 397 12.99 -3.76 37.22
C THR A 397 12.62 -3.04 35.92
N PRO A 398 11.60 -2.15 35.95
CA PRO A 398 11.28 -1.33 34.79
C PRO A 398 12.52 -0.50 34.44
N GLN A 399 13.23 -0.87 33.37
CA GLN A 399 14.21 0.05 32.83
C GLN A 399 13.42 1.16 32.16
N THR A 400 13.62 2.39 32.64
CA THR A 400 13.04 3.63 32.15
C THR A 400 13.42 3.84 30.69
N GLY A 401 12.62 3.29 29.80
CA GLY A 401 12.68 3.60 28.36
C GLY A 401 11.39 4.34 27.97
N ASP A 402 11.46 5.17 26.95
CA ASP A 402 10.29 5.85 26.41
C ASP A 402 9.22 4.81 26.04
N ASP A 403 7.96 5.07 26.42
CA ASP A 403 6.80 4.37 25.90
C ASP A 403 6.55 4.79 24.44
N THR A 404 5.66 4.08 23.75
CA THR A 404 5.34 4.40 22.36
C THR A 404 4.80 5.82 22.22
N CYS A 405 4.02 6.31 23.16
CA CYS A 405 3.40 7.64 23.10
C CYS A 405 4.47 8.75 23.15
N THR A 406 5.36 8.68 24.12
CA THR A 406 6.47 9.65 24.27
C THR A 406 7.42 9.61 23.06
N ALA A 407 7.78 8.42 22.62
CA ALA A 407 8.64 8.24 21.45
C ALA A 407 7.99 8.75 20.15
N ALA A 408 6.70 8.47 19.93
CA ALA A 408 5.94 8.95 18.78
C ALA A 408 5.79 10.48 18.77
N ALA A 409 5.60 11.12 19.96
CA ALA A 409 5.54 12.58 20.06
C ALA A 409 6.86 13.22 19.58
N ARG A 410 8.02 12.70 20.01
CA ARG A 410 9.33 13.17 19.54
C ARG A 410 9.54 12.97 18.04
N VAL A 411 9.05 11.84 17.50
CA VAL A 411 9.07 11.57 16.05
C VAL A 411 8.20 12.59 15.31
N ALA A 412 7.00 12.87 15.80
CA ALA A 412 6.08 13.82 15.20
C ALA A 412 6.69 15.24 15.14
N GLU A 413 7.28 15.71 16.24
CA GLU A 413 7.98 17.01 16.29
C GLU A 413 9.11 17.10 15.25
N ALA A 414 9.96 16.07 15.19
CA ALA A 414 11.05 16.02 14.19
C ALA A 414 10.51 16.01 12.74
N ARG A 415 9.43 15.26 12.47
CA ARG A 415 8.75 15.24 11.17
C ARG A 415 8.14 16.59 10.80
N ASP A 416 7.53 17.27 11.75
CA ASP A 416 6.99 18.60 11.53
C ASP A 416 8.07 19.61 11.17
N LEU A 417 9.24 19.56 11.84
CA LEU A 417 10.39 20.37 11.48
C LEU A 417 10.84 20.11 10.04
N GLN A 418 10.94 18.83 9.63
CA GLN A 418 11.33 18.42 8.28
C GLN A 418 10.29 18.88 7.25
N ASN A 419 9.01 18.68 7.51
CA ASN A 419 7.94 19.08 6.60
C ASN A 419 7.87 20.60 6.41
N ARG A 420 8.03 21.39 7.49
CA ARG A 420 8.09 22.87 7.38
C ARG A 420 9.32 23.36 6.64
N ARG A 421 10.48 22.70 6.81
CA ARG A 421 11.75 23.11 6.21
C ARG A 421 11.84 22.75 4.73
N GLN A 422 11.39 21.54 4.33
CA GLN A 422 11.68 20.95 3.03
C GLN A 422 10.54 20.15 2.39
N GLY A 423 9.40 20.01 3.06
CA GLY A 423 8.22 19.31 2.53
C GLY A 423 8.31 17.79 2.48
N CYS A 424 9.38 17.18 3.01
CA CYS A 424 9.56 15.73 3.02
C CYS A 424 10.46 15.28 4.18
N ALA A 425 10.43 14.00 4.50
CA ALA A 425 11.34 13.40 5.48
C ALA A 425 12.80 13.40 4.97
N ASN A 426 13.75 13.42 5.89
CA ASN A 426 15.18 13.56 5.56
C ASN A 426 15.71 12.45 4.63
N ALA A 427 15.22 11.21 4.73
CA ALA A 427 15.62 10.12 3.83
C ALA A 427 15.34 10.43 2.36
N PHE A 428 14.32 11.24 2.07
CA PHE A 428 13.88 11.59 0.70
C PHE A 428 14.53 12.88 0.15
N LEU A 429 15.43 13.53 0.89
CA LEU A 429 16.17 14.67 0.37
C LEU A 429 16.92 14.29 -0.91
N ASP A 430 16.76 15.10 -1.94
CA ASP A 430 17.58 15.09 -3.15
C ASP A 430 18.94 15.79 -2.94
N LEU A 431 19.78 15.88 -3.96
CA LEU A 431 21.09 16.54 -3.85
C LEU A 431 20.98 18.04 -3.55
N PRO A 432 20.10 18.81 -4.19
CA PRO A 432 19.85 20.19 -3.82
C PRO A 432 19.40 20.36 -2.36
N GLY A 433 18.44 19.55 -1.91
CA GLY A 433 17.94 19.58 -0.55
C GLY A 433 19.01 19.18 0.48
N LEU A 434 19.86 18.21 0.16
CA LEU A 434 20.98 17.83 1.02
C LEU A 434 21.97 18.98 1.18
N ARG A 435 22.33 19.67 0.11
CA ARG A 435 23.21 20.85 0.16
C ARG A 435 22.61 22.01 0.94
N ALA A 436 21.30 22.22 0.83
CA ALA A 436 20.59 23.32 1.51
C ALA A 436 20.38 23.06 3.01
N HIS A 437 20.14 21.80 3.41
CA HIS A 437 19.66 21.49 4.76
C HIS A 437 20.62 20.63 5.60
N CYS A 438 21.69 20.10 5.00
CA CYS A 438 22.70 19.30 5.68
C CYS A 438 24.07 19.98 5.66
N THR A 439 24.09 21.31 5.90
CA THR A 439 25.33 22.10 5.94
C THR A 439 26.12 21.77 7.20
N LEU A 440 27.44 21.69 7.06
CA LEU A 440 28.42 21.46 8.13
C LEU A 440 29.31 22.66 8.33
N SER A 441 29.91 22.80 9.51
CA SER A 441 31.04 23.68 9.69
C SER A 441 32.25 23.15 8.90
N THR A 442 33.17 24.02 8.47
CA THR A 442 34.37 23.61 7.75
C THR A 442 35.18 22.56 8.51
N ALA A 443 35.25 22.67 9.85
CA ALA A 443 35.95 21.73 10.69
C ALA A 443 35.26 20.33 10.73
N ASP A 444 33.93 20.30 10.72
CA ASP A 444 33.15 19.05 10.72
C ASP A 444 33.13 18.42 9.33
N GLU A 445 33.16 19.22 8.26
CA GLU A 445 33.29 18.74 6.89
C GLU A 445 34.62 18.01 6.69
N GLN A 446 35.76 18.63 7.08
CA GLN A 446 37.09 18.00 7.03
C GLN A 446 37.14 16.71 7.88
N TRP A 447 36.51 16.73 9.06
CA TRP A 447 36.44 15.55 9.91
C TRP A 447 35.65 14.41 9.25
N LEU A 448 34.53 14.74 8.64
CA LEU A 448 33.69 13.76 7.90
C LEU A 448 34.44 13.19 6.69
N GLU A 449 35.14 14.03 5.91
CA GLU A 449 36.00 13.59 4.80
C GLU A 449 37.03 12.58 5.25
N THR A 450 37.80 12.91 6.33
CA THR A 450 38.78 12.01 6.92
C THR A 450 38.13 10.69 7.38
N ALA A 451 36.92 10.73 7.98
CA ALA A 451 36.22 9.54 8.42
C ALA A 451 35.74 8.70 7.21
N CYS A 452 35.30 9.34 6.15
CA CYS A 452 34.88 8.66 4.91
C CYS A 452 36.06 7.96 4.23
N GLU A 453 37.24 8.60 4.17
CA GLU A 453 38.46 8.00 3.63
C GLU A 453 38.88 6.78 4.44
N ARG A 454 38.96 6.89 5.77
CA ARG A 454 39.34 5.78 6.67
C ARG A 454 38.40 4.58 6.58
N LEU A 455 37.08 4.84 6.41
CA LEU A 455 36.06 3.80 6.33
C LEU A 455 35.77 3.39 4.88
N THR A 456 36.49 3.93 3.89
CA THR A 456 36.31 3.67 2.45
C THR A 456 34.85 3.82 2.00
N LEU A 457 34.17 4.86 2.53
CA LEU A 457 32.77 5.11 2.21
C LEU A 457 32.61 5.73 0.82
N SER A 458 31.66 5.24 0.06
CA SER A 458 31.28 5.88 -1.21
C SER A 458 30.59 7.24 -0.97
N LEU A 459 30.64 8.12 -1.96
CA LEU A 459 29.92 9.41 -1.91
C LEU A 459 28.43 9.23 -1.59
N ARG A 460 27.81 8.17 -2.11
CA ARG A 460 26.41 7.83 -1.81
C ARG A 460 26.22 7.48 -0.33
N ALA A 461 27.17 6.75 0.26
CA ALA A 461 27.15 6.42 1.68
C ALA A 461 27.31 7.67 2.56
N ALA A 462 28.19 8.60 2.17
CA ALA A 462 28.39 9.89 2.85
C ALA A 462 27.11 10.75 2.82
N HIS A 463 26.42 10.84 1.67
CA HIS A 463 25.15 11.56 1.56
C HIS A 463 24.06 10.96 2.47
N ARG A 464 23.99 9.64 2.58
CA ARG A 464 23.02 8.98 3.49
C ARG A 464 23.37 9.24 4.95
N LEU A 465 24.65 9.20 5.29
CA LEU A 465 25.13 9.53 6.63
C LEU A 465 24.70 10.96 7.01
N LEU A 466 24.84 11.93 6.12
CA LEU A 466 24.41 13.31 6.35
C LEU A 466 22.90 13.41 6.57
N LYS A 467 22.08 12.65 5.84
CA LYS A 467 20.62 12.59 6.07
C LYS A 467 20.29 12.04 7.46
N VAL A 468 21.00 11.01 7.91
CA VAL A 468 20.86 10.46 9.27
C VAL A 468 21.31 11.48 10.32
N ALA A 469 22.46 12.13 10.12
CA ALA A 469 22.95 13.17 11.02
C ALA A 469 21.96 14.36 11.12
N ARG A 470 21.32 14.74 10.01
CA ARG A 470 20.25 15.74 10.02
C ARG A 470 19.05 15.29 10.85
N THR A 471 18.66 14.01 10.73
CA THR A 471 17.57 13.46 11.52
C THR A 471 17.87 13.44 13.02
N LEU A 472 19.11 13.15 13.40
CA LEU A 472 19.55 13.20 14.78
C LEU A 472 19.46 14.62 15.34
N ALA A 473 19.91 15.62 14.59
CA ALA A 473 19.80 17.02 14.99
C ALA A 473 18.34 17.49 15.07
N ASP A 474 17.47 17.04 14.15
CA ASP A 474 16.02 17.33 14.22
C ASP A 474 15.36 16.72 15.45
N LEU A 475 15.72 15.48 15.85
CA LEU A 475 15.25 14.83 17.07
C LEU A 475 15.70 15.55 18.35
N GLU A 476 16.81 16.25 18.32
CA GLU A 476 17.34 17.06 19.40
C GLU A 476 16.91 18.53 19.30
N GLN A 477 16.09 18.87 18.29
CA GLN A 477 15.60 20.23 17.99
C GLN A 477 16.75 21.23 17.77
N ILE A 478 17.90 20.76 17.27
CA ILE A 478 19.08 21.57 17.00
C ILE A 478 19.10 21.96 15.51
N LYS A 479 19.32 23.24 15.23
CA LYS A 479 19.32 23.76 13.86
C LYS A 479 20.48 23.23 13.03
N ASP A 480 21.68 23.18 13.59
CA ASP A 480 22.90 22.86 12.87
C ASP A 480 23.38 21.42 13.18
N ILE A 481 23.90 20.74 12.17
CA ILE A 481 24.49 19.41 12.36
C ILE A 481 25.87 19.59 13.00
N GLY A 482 26.07 19.05 14.18
CA GLY A 482 27.36 19.06 14.86
C GLY A 482 28.06 17.69 14.79
N ARG A 483 29.31 17.66 15.27
CA ARG A 483 30.18 16.47 15.27
C ARG A 483 29.56 15.27 16.00
N ALA A 484 28.80 15.50 17.07
CA ALA A 484 28.12 14.43 17.80
C ALA A 484 27.10 13.68 16.93
N HIS A 485 26.32 14.43 16.13
CA HIS A 485 25.33 13.85 15.21
C HIS A 485 26.01 13.02 14.11
N ILE A 486 27.14 13.50 13.56
CA ILE A 486 27.91 12.77 12.56
C ILE A 486 28.53 11.50 13.18
N ALA A 487 29.06 11.60 14.39
CA ALA A 487 29.65 10.46 15.10
C ALA A 487 28.61 9.37 15.42
N GLU A 488 27.38 9.75 15.86
CA GLU A 488 26.29 8.79 16.05
C GLU A 488 25.85 8.19 14.72
N ALA A 489 25.72 8.99 13.65
CA ALA A 489 25.33 8.50 12.33
C ALA A 489 26.35 7.48 11.76
N LEU A 490 27.63 7.64 12.06
CA LEU A 490 28.69 6.69 11.67
C LEU A 490 28.53 5.32 12.36
N GLN A 491 27.99 5.28 13.59
CA GLN A 491 27.76 4.00 14.29
C GLN A 491 26.70 3.13 13.61
N TYR A 492 25.83 3.74 12.80
CA TYR A 492 24.83 3.02 12.01
C TYR A 492 25.36 2.56 10.65
N ARG A 493 26.67 2.63 10.42
CA ARG A 493 27.28 2.11 9.20
C ARG A 493 27.92 0.75 9.44
N PRO A 494 27.86 -0.19 8.46
CA PRO A 494 28.60 -1.43 8.59
C PRO A 494 30.08 -1.10 8.74
N THR A 495 30.69 -1.53 9.82
CA THR A 495 32.16 -1.55 9.94
C THR A 495 32.71 -2.45 8.84
N ALA A 496 33.57 -1.90 7.99
CA ALA A 496 34.36 -2.71 7.06
C ALA A 496 35.11 -3.77 7.88
N GLN A 497 34.73 -5.04 7.76
CA GLN A 497 35.41 -6.20 8.32
C GLN A 497 36.12 -6.95 7.20
#